data_6b886388ed186c69c35963285855cb86
#
_entry.id   6b886388ed186c69c35963285855cb86
#
_cell.length_a   1.000
_cell.length_b   1.000
_cell.length_c   1.000
_cell.angle_alpha   90.00
_cell.angle_beta   90.00
_cell.angle_gamma   90.00
#
_symmetry.space_group_name_H-M   'P 1'
#
loop_
_entity.id
_entity.type
_entity.pdbx_description
1 polymer ?
#
loop_
_entity_poly.entity_id
_entity_poly.type
_entity_poly.pdbx_seq_one_letter_code
_entity_poly.pdbx_strand_id
1 'polypeptide(L)'
;TAGFLVALFAYTGWDGTVYVNEEVKHRRVNPGKAAMMAVAFLAVVYTVSAVGLQGVVSPGKLQDNATDALPYVAQVLGGGGWAKVMAFSLALSVIATTGVGIVLGARVIYGMANHRVLPPFLGNVNRRYATPVAASLVVGLTLLGLTWAYLLSTSLANAFNDAIGITALLYAAFYILTALAAITYYWRRIFSNVMDAVNLGVLPLGAAGFLGWILVKSLQSASVSQIWSLVAIIAVGVLLMLIARVVLRPQFFHLRRETEGPIR
;
A
#
# COMPACT_ATOMS: atom_id res chain seq x y z
N THR A 1 0.09 -17.02 10.47
CA THR A 1 -0.01 -15.53 10.40
C THR A 1 0.99 -14.93 9.44
N ALA A 2 2.29 -15.34 9.45
CA ALA A 2 3.32 -14.80 8.56
C ALA A 2 2.93 -14.86 7.07
N GLY A 3 2.41 -15.99 6.59
CA GLY A 3 1.95 -16.12 5.21
C GLY A 3 0.83 -15.15 4.83
N PHE A 4 -0.07 -14.80 5.75
CA PHE A 4 -1.11 -13.80 5.51
C PHE A 4 -0.54 -12.39 5.41
N LEU A 5 0.50 -12.04 6.20
CA LEU A 5 1.17 -10.74 6.07
C LEU A 5 1.86 -10.59 4.72
N VAL A 6 2.56 -11.64 4.26
CA VAL A 6 3.18 -11.65 2.93
C VAL A 6 2.12 -11.55 1.84
N ALA A 7 1.02 -12.30 1.95
CA ALA A 7 -0.10 -12.20 1.00
C ALA A 7 -0.72 -10.81 1.03
N LEU A 8 -0.98 -10.23 2.20
CA LEU A 8 -1.50 -8.87 2.32
C LEU A 8 -0.58 -7.86 1.64
N PHE A 9 0.74 -7.96 1.90
CA PHE A 9 1.75 -7.11 1.24
C PHE A 9 1.72 -7.29 -0.29
N ALA A 10 1.69 -8.53 -0.78
CA ALA A 10 1.68 -8.83 -2.21
C ALA A 10 0.43 -8.28 -2.94
N TYR A 11 -0.68 -8.16 -2.24
CA TYR A 11 -1.92 -7.60 -2.78
C TYR A 11 -2.05 -6.07 -2.56
N THR A 12 -1.08 -5.38 -1.98
CA THR A 12 -1.11 -3.92 -1.86
C THR A 12 -0.88 -3.24 -3.21
N GLY A 13 -1.27 -1.96 -3.31
CA GLY A 13 -1.03 -1.14 -4.49
C GLY A 13 -2.25 -0.94 -5.40
N TRP A 14 -3.33 -1.72 -5.26
CA TRP A 14 -4.59 -1.48 -5.97
C TRP A 14 -5.21 -0.13 -5.60
N ASP A 15 -4.97 0.35 -4.41
CA ASP A 15 -5.35 1.65 -3.87
C ASP A 15 -4.69 2.81 -4.64
N GLY A 16 -3.60 2.57 -5.36
CA GLY A 16 -2.98 3.52 -6.28
C GLY A 16 -3.94 4.11 -7.31
N THR A 17 -4.98 3.37 -7.69
CA THR A 17 -6.06 3.87 -8.57
C THR A 17 -6.81 5.07 -7.98
N VAL A 18 -6.89 5.16 -6.64
CA VAL A 18 -7.55 6.27 -5.94
C VAL A 18 -6.65 7.50 -5.88
N TYR A 19 -5.34 7.34 -5.80
CA TYR A 19 -4.39 8.46 -5.73
C TYR A 19 -4.32 9.25 -7.03
N VAL A 20 -4.71 8.65 -8.17
CA VAL A 20 -4.79 9.31 -9.48
C VAL A 20 -6.23 9.68 -9.87
N ASN A 21 -7.16 9.63 -8.94
CA ASN A 21 -8.59 9.83 -9.19
C ASN A 21 -8.92 11.16 -9.88
N GLU A 22 -8.19 12.23 -9.56
CA GLU A 22 -8.42 13.56 -10.14
C GLU A 22 -8.10 13.64 -11.64
N GLU A 23 -7.28 12.72 -12.15
CA GLU A 23 -6.83 12.68 -13.55
C GLU A 23 -7.64 11.69 -14.40
N VAL A 24 -8.55 10.93 -13.78
CA VAL A 24 -9.30 9.86 -14.45
C VAL A 24 -10.69 10.37 -14.90
N LYS A 25 -11.07 10.05 -16.13
CA LYS A 25 -12.46 10.25 -16.61
C LYS A 25 -13.42 9.40 -15.77
N HIS A 26 -14.60 9.96 -15.47
CA HIS A 26 -15.62 9.30 -14.63
C HIS A 26 -15.08 8.87 -13.25
N ARG A 27 -14.40 9.81 -12.58
CA ARG A 27 -13.70 9.63 -11.29
C ARG A 27 -14.52 8.98 -10.16
N ARG A 28 -15.86 9.00 -10.26
CA ARG A 28 -16.74 8.36 -9.26
C ARG A 28 -16.88 6.84 -9.43
N VAL A 29 -16.52 6.30 -10.60
CA VAL A 29 -16.79 4.89 -10.96
C VAL A 29 -15.53 4.17 -11.41
N ASN A 30 -14.71 4.79 -12.26
CA ASN A 30 -13.58 4.12 -12.90
C ASN A 30 -12.48 3.67 -11.92
N PRO A 31 -12.07 4.45 -10.90
CA PRO A 31 -11.05 4.00 -9.96
C PRO A 31 -11.47 2.74 -9.19
N GLY A 32 -12.72 2.68 -8.73
CA GLY A 32 -13.22 1.48 -8.03
C GLY A 32 -13.28 0.25 -8.94
N LYS A 33 -13.72 0.41 -10.20
CA LYS A 33 -13.71 -0.68 -11.19
C LYS A 33 -12.28 -1.14 -11.48
N ALA A 34 -11.36 -0.20 -11.69
CA ALA A 34 -9.96 -0.52 -11.95
C ALA A 34 -9.32 -1.26 -10.76
N ALA A 35 -9.61 -0.84 -9.54
CA ALA A 35 -9.15 -1.51 -8.33
C ALA A 35 -9.65 -2.96 -8.24
N MET A 36 -10.96 -3.18 -8.47
CA MET A 36 -11.53 -4.53 -8.46
C MET A 36 -10.93 -5.43 -9.54
N MET A 37 -10.78 -4.89 -10.76
CA MET A 37 -10.16 -5.64 -11.87
C MET A 37 -8.70 -5.96 -11.58
N ALA A 38 -7.95 -5.03 -10.99
CA ALA A 38 -6.54 -5.25 -10.62
C ALA A 38 -6.42 -6.37 -9.58
N VAL A 39 -7.23 -6.35 -8.51
CA VAL A 39 -7.21 -7.39 -7.47
C VAL A 39 -7.61 -8.75 -8.05
N ALA A 40 -8.65 -8.82 -8.87
CA ALA A 40 -9.08 -10.06 -9.51
C ALA A 40 -8.00 -10.62 -10.45
N PHE A 41 -7.37 -9.76 -11.27
CA PHE A 41 -6.28 -10.15 -12.14
C PHE A 41 -5.06 -10.66 -11.34
N LEU A 42 -4.66 -9.96 -10.29
CA LEU A 42 -3.57 -10.38 -9.40
C LEU A 42 -3.87 -11.72 -8.73
N ALA A 43 -5.11 -11.97 -8.30
CA ALA A 43 -5.50 -13.24 -7.72
C ALA A 43 -5.28 -14.40 -8.69
N VAL A 44 -5.67 -14.23 -9.96
CA VAL A 44 -5.42 -15.23 -11.00
C VAL A 44 -3.93 -15.42 -11.25
N VAL A 45 -3.17 -14.33 -11.46
CA VAL A 45 -1.74 -14.40 -11.73
C VAL A 45 -0.98 -15.07 -10.58
N TYR A 46 -1.25 -14.68 -9.33
CA TYR A 46 -0.56 -15.27 -8.19
C TYR A 46 -0.91 -16.75 -7.99
N THR A 47 -2.18 -17.12 -8.18
CA THR A 47 -2.60 -18.52 -8.08
C THR A 47 -1.94 -19.37 -9.15
N VAL A 48 -1.98 -18.95 -10.41
CA VAL A 48 -1.35 -19.67 -11.52
C VAL A 48 0.15 -19.76 -11.32
N SER A 49 0.80 -18.67 -10.91
CA SER A 49 2.25 -18.66 -10.63
C SER A 49 2.61 -19.60 -9.47
N ALA A 50 1.84 -19.59 -8.39
CA ALA A 50 2.09 -20.44 -7.23
C ALA A 50 1.97 -21.93 -7.59
N VAL A 51 0.92 -22.32 -8.35
CA VAL A 51 0.72 -23.68 -8.84
C VAL A 51 1.84 -24.06 -9.81
N GLY A 52 2.17 -23.17 -10.76
CA GLY A 52 3.25 -23.40 -11.74
C GLY A 52 4.61 -23.61 -11.08
N LEU A 53 4.98 -22.78 -10.12
CA LEU A 53 6.24 -22.91 -9.39
C LEU A 53 6.34 -24.23 -8.61
N GLN A 54 5.26 -24.63 -7.92
CA GLN A 54 5.22 -25.89 -7.18
C GLN A 54 5.20 -27.12 -8.11
N GLY A 55 4.70 -26.97 -9.33
CA GLY A 55 4.74 -28.02 -10.36
C GLY A 55 6.15 -28.27 -10.92
N VAL A 56 7.02 -27.27 -10.90
CA VAL A 56 8.40 -27.36 -11.42
C VAL A 56 9.40 -27.73 -10.34
N VAL A 57 9.25 -27.18 -9.14
CA VAL A 57 10.21 -27.33 -8.04
C VAL A 57 9.47 -27.66 -6.75
N SER A 58 10.00 -28.62 -6.00
CA SER A 58 9.40 -29.00 -4.70
C SER A 58 9.44 -27.83 -3.70
N PRO A 59 8.43 -27.72 -2.80
CA PRO A 59 8.36 -26.65 -1.82
C PRO A 59 9.62 -26.49 -0.95
N GLY A 60 10.27 -27.61 -0.58
CA GLY A 60 11.52 -27.56 0.19
C GLY A 60 12.65 -26.85 -0.56
N LYS A 61 12.84 -27.17 -1.84
CA LYS A 61 13.87 -26.50 -2.67
C LYS A 61 13.54 -25.02 -2.92
N LEU A 62 12.27 -24.66 -3.01
CA LEU A 62 11.87 -23.25 -3.10
C LEU A 62 12.17 -22.51 -1.79
N GLN A 63 11.99 -23.15 -0.64
CA GLN A 63 12.32 -22.57 0.66
C GLN A 63 13.82 -22.39 0.85
N ASP A 64 14.63 -23.37 0.43
CA ASP A 64 16.10 -23.28 0.47
C ASP A 64 16.65 -22.16 -0.40
N ASN A 65 15.92 -21.80 -1.47
CA ASN A 65 16.29 -20.74 -2.42
C ASN A 65 15.31 -19.52 -2.33
N ALA A 66 14.71 -19.27 -1.18
CA ALA A 66 13.65 -18.27 -1.03
C ALA A 66 14.07 -16.86 -1.48
N THR A 67 15.35 -16.49 -1.33
CA THR A 67 15.87 -15.18 -1.73
C THR A 67 15.91 -14.99 -3.25
N ASP A 68 16.15 -16.10 -4.00
CA ASP A 68 16.33 -16.09 -5.45
C ASP A 68 15.41 -17.11 -6.15
N ALA A 69 14.22 -17.33 -5.60
CA ALA A 69 13.30 -18.39 -6.03
C ALA A 69 12.97 -18.34 -7.53
N LEU A 70 12.68 -17.18 -8.10
CA LEU A 70 12.34 -17.03 -9.51
C LEU A 70 13.54 -17.25 -10.45
N PRO A 71 14.72 -16.66 -10.21
CA PRO A 71 15.94 -17.00 -10.95
C PRO A 71 16.32 -18.47 -10.85
N TYR A 72 16.16 -19.09 -9.66
CA TYR A 72 16.41 -20.52 -9.46
C TYR A 72 15.47 -21.38 -10.30
N VAL A 73 14.17 -21.11 -10.31
CA VAL A 73 13.21 -21.84 -11.16
C VAL A 73 13.52 -21.64 -12.64
N ALA A 74 13.88 -20.43 -13.06
CA ALA A 74 14.30 -20.16 -14.41
C ALA A 74 15.57 -20.95 -14.82
N GLN A 75 16.49 -21.12 -13.87
CA GLN A 75 17.70 -21.93 -14.08
C GLN A 75 17.33 -23.42 -14.25
N VAL A 76 16.42 -23.94 -13.46
CA VAL A 76 15.94 -25.34 -13.56
C VAL A 76 15.26 -25.60 -14.92
N LEU A 77 14.48 -24.64 -15.41
CA LEU A 77 13.74 -24.76 -16.67
C LEU A 77 14.59 -24.60 -17.93
N GLY A 78 15.55 -23.65 -17.92
CA GLY A 78 16.25 -23.27 -19.14
C GLY A 78 17.74 -22.94 -18.95
N GLY A 79 18.29 -23.30 -17.78
CA GLY A 79 19.71 -23.11 -17.48
C GLY A 79 20.10 -21.67 -17.11
N GLY A 80 21.42 -21.42 -16.98
CA GLY A 80 21.95 -20.17 -16.43
C GLY A 80 21.63 -18.92 -17.27
N GLY A 81 21.38 -19.06 -18.57
CA GLY A 81 20.94 -17.95 -19.43
C GLY A 81 19.57 -17.42 -19.00
N TRP A 82 18.61 -18.30 -18.79
CA TRP A 82 17.27 -17.94 -18.34
C TRP A 82 17.27 -17.35 -16.93
N ALA A 83 18.12 -17.86 -16.03
CA ALA A 83 18.28 -17.28 -14.70
C ALA A 83 18.73 -15.79 -14.77
N LYS A 84 19.68 -15.46 -15.65
CA LYS A 84 20.15 -14.07 -15.85
C LYS A 84 19.05 -13.17 -16.43
N VAL A 85 18.27 -13.67 -17.40
CA VAL A 85 17.12 -12.94 -17.96
C VAL A 85 16.07 -12.67 -16.87
N MET A 86 15.77 -13.67 -16.04
CA MET A 86 14.82 -13.51 -14.93
C MET A 86 15.33 -12.49 -13.89
N ALA A 87 16.59 -12.58 -13.50
CA ALA A 87 17.19 -11.62 -12.55
C ALA A 87 17.15 -10.18 -13.10
N PHE A 88 17.45 -10.00 -14.38
CA PHE A 88 17.37 -8.69 -15.03
C PHE A 88 15.92 -8.17 -15.08
N SER A 89 14.96 -9.04 -15.40
CA SER A 89 13.52 -8.69 -15.39
C SER A 89 13.04 -8.27 -14.00
N LEU A 90 13.50 -8.96 -12.96
CA LEU A 90 13.20 -8.59 -11.57
C LEU A 90 13.80 -7.22 -11.22
N ALA A 91 15.03 -6.94 -11.61
CA ALA A 91 15.65 -5.64 -11.38
C ALA A 91 14.87 -4.50 -12.06
N LEU A 92 14.46 -4.68 -13.31
CA LEU A 92 13.60 -3.72 -14.01
C LEU A 92 12.23 -3.54 -13.31
N SER A 93 11.63 -4.63 -12.84
CA SER A 93 10.37 -4.60 -12.12
C SER A 93 10.47 -3.78 -10.83
N VAL A 94 11.55 -3.97 -10.06
CA VAL A 94 11.78 -3.20 -8.82
C VAL A 94 11.97 -1.72 -9.11
N ILE A 95 12.73 -1.36 -10.15
CA ILE A 95 12.91 0.04 -10.57
C ILE A 95 11.57 0.66 -10.96
N ALA A 96 10.75 -0.03 -11.75
CA ALA A 96 9.44 0.43 -12.17
C ALA A 96 8.50 0.62 -10.97
N THR A 97 8.44 -0.35 -10.06
CA THR A 97 7.60 -0.30 -8.86
C THR A 97 8.01 0.85 -7.94
N THR A 98 9.32 1.08 -7.76
CA THR A 98 9.83 2.21 -6.98
C THR A 98 9.42 3.54 -7.61
N GLY A 99 9.52 3.66 -8.94
CA GLY A 99 9.07 4.84 -9.68
C GLY A 99 7.58 5.12 -9.47
N VAL A 100 6.73 4.09 -9.58
CA VAL A 100 5.29 4.20 -9.28
C VAL A 100 5.06 4.63 -7.84
N GLY A 101 5.76 4.03 -6.87
CA GLY A 101 5.67 4.39 -5.45
C GLY A 101 5.98 5.88 -5.19
N ILE A 102 7.01 6.42 -5.85
CA ILE A 102 7.36 7.85 -5.76
C ILE A 102 6.24 8.71 -6.35
N VAL A 103 5.69 8.35 -7.50
CA VAL A 103 4.59 9.10 -8.13
C VAL A 103 3.36 9.13 -7.23
N LEU A 104 2.93 7.98 -6.70
CA LEU A 104 1.75 7.89 -5.84
C LEU A 104 1.96 8.63 -4.52
N GLY A 105 3.11 8.46 -3.87
CA GLY A 105 3.47 9.19 -2.65
C GLY A 105 3.53 10.70 -2.86
N ALA A 106 4.10 11.16 -3.97
CA ALA A 106 4.12 12.58 -4.32
C ALA A 106 2.72 13.18 -4.49
N ARG A 107 1.76 12.42 -5.04
CA ARG A 107 0.36 12.87 -5.19
C ARG A 107 -0.36 12.98 -3.86
N VAL A 108 -0.10 12.07 -2.93
CA VAL A 108 -0.64 12.18 -1.56
C VAL A 108 -0.11 13.46 -0.89
N ILE A 109 1.20 13.69 -0.93
CA ILE A 109 1.82 14.90 -0.36
C ILE A 109 1.27 16.16 -1.04
N TYR A 110 1.15 16.17 -2.37
CA TYR A 110 0.56 17.26 -3.14
C TYR A 110 -0.87 17.56 -2.69
N GLY A 111 -1.74 16.55 -2.60
CA GLY A 111 -3.11 16.69 -2.13
C GLY A 111 -3.19 17.24 -0.72
N MET A 112 -2.36 16.74 0.21
CA MET A 112 -2.28 17.25 1.58
C MET A 112 -1.80 18.71 1.63
N ALA A 113 -0.86 19.10 0.78
CA ALA A 113 -0.38 20.48 0.70
C ALA A 113 -1.44 21.44 0.14
N ASN A 114 -2.22 21.02 -0.86
CA ASN A 114 -3.33 21.82 -1.40
C ASN A 114 -4.44 22.03 -0.36
N HIS A 115 -4.67 21.08 0.51
CA HIS A 115 -5.58 21.22 1.65
C HIS A 115 -4.95 21.90 2.88
N ARG A 116 -3.76 22.45 2.75
CA ARG A 116 -2.99 23.13 3.83
C ARG A 116 -2.68 22.23 5.03
N VAL A 117 -2.67 20.93 4.85
CA VAL A 117 -2.23 19.96 5.88
C VAL A 117 -0.71 19.86 5.92
N LEU A 118 -0.06 20.12 4.78
CA LEU A 118 1.39 20.22 4.64
C LEU A 118 1.79 21.62 4.13
N PRO A 119 3.08 21.99 4.23
CA PRO A 119 3.55 23.28 3.75
C PRO A 119 3.20 23.53 2.28
N PRO A 120 2.75 24.75 1.91
CA PRO A 120 2.21 25.03 0.57
C PRO A 120 3.20 24.82 -0.58
N PHE A 121 4.52 24.92 -0.33
CA PHE A 121 5.52 24.72 -1.37
C PHE A 121 5.52 23.29 -1.95
N LEU A 122 5.04 22.31 -1.18
CA LEU A 122 4.87 20.92 -1.63
C LEU A 122 3.69 20.74 -2.60
N GLY A 123 2.76 21.71 -2.63
CA GLY A 123 1.64 21.77 -3.56
C GLY A 123 1.98 22.46 -4.89
N ASN A 124 3.21 22.92 -5.11
CA ASN A 124 3.58 23.59 -6.34
C ASN A 124 3.86 22.59 -7.47
N VAL A 125 3.15 22.75 -8.59
CA VAL A 125 3.35 21.98 -9.81
C VAL A 125 4.35 22.70 -10.71
N ASN A 126 5.40 22.01 -11.13
CA ASN A 126 6.34 22.53 -12.09
C ASN A 126 5.70 22.59 -13.48
N ARG A 127 5.68 23.77 -14.11
CA ARG A 127 5.02 23.98 -15.41
C ARG A 127 5.65 23.18 -16.55
N ARG A 128 6.97 22.91 -16.50
CA ARG A 128 7.67 22.18 -17.57
C ARG A 128 7.36 20.68 -17.52
N TYR A 129 7.27 20.11 -16.33
CA TYR A 129 7.10 18.66 -16.15
C TYR A 129 5.66 18.26 -15.77
N ALA A 130 4.79 19.24 -15.52
CA ALA A 130 3.42 19.04 -15.05
C ALA A 130 3.34 18.11 -13.81
N THR A 131 4.36 18.16 -12.94
CA THR A 131 4.49 17.29 -11.77
C THR A 131 4.83 18.09 -10.51
N PRO A 132 4.43 17.65 -9.31
CA PRO A 132 4.81 18.26 -8.04
C PRO A 132 6.25 17.86 -7.66
N VAL A 133 7.25 18.50 -8.28
CA VAL A 133 8.67 18.14 -8.15
C VAL A 133 9.14 18.13 -6.69
N ALA A 134 8.75 19.14 -5.89
CA ALA A 134 9.13 19.21 -4.49
C ALA A 134 8.60 18.00 -3.69
N ALA A 135 7.34 17.62 -3.90
CA ALA A 135 6.77 16.45 -3.27
C ALA A 135 7.46 15.15 -3.71
N SER A 136 7.76 15.02 -5.02
CA SER A 136 8.47 13.85 -5.55
C SER A 136 9.89 13.72 -4.97
N LEU A 137 10.61 14.84 -4.81
CA LEU A 137 11.93 14.84 -4.18
C LEU A 137 11.86 14.44 -2.71
N VAL A 138 10.88 14.96 -1.96
CA VAL A 138 10.69 14.56 -0.55
C VAL A 138 10.45 13.07 -0.42
N VAL A 139 9.56 12.49 -1.24
CA VAL A 139 9.31 11.03 -1.22
C VAL A 139 10.58 10.26 -1.60
N GLY A 140 11.24 10.63 -2.69
CA GLY A 140 12.45 9.94 -3.16
C GLY A 140 13.59 10.00 -2.15
N LEU A 141 13.85 11.16 -1.54
CA LEU A 141 14.88 11.33 -0.51
C LEU A 141 14.51 10.59 0.77
N THR A 142 13.24 10.56 1.16
CA THR A 142 12.78 9.77 2.32
C THR A 142 13.00 8.28 2.09
N LEU A 143 12.62 7.76 0.92
CA LEU A 143 12.85 6.36 0.57
C LEU A 143 14.34 6.03 0.55
N LEU A 144 15.17 6.87 -0.07
CA LEU A 144 16.62 6.71 -0.10
C LEU A 144 17.21 6.71 1.33
N GLY A 145 16.84 7.69 2.15
CA GLY A 145 17.33 7.82 3.53
C GLY A 145 16.93 6.64 4.41
N LEU A 146 15.66 6.18 4.32
CA LEU A 146 15.20 5.00 5.03
C LEU A 146 15.92 3.73 4.57
N THR A 147 16.13 3.56 3.27
CA THR A 147 16.87 2.42 2.72
C THR A 147 18.31 2.39 3.26
N TRP A 148 19.02 3.52 3.22
CA TRP A 148 20.36 3.63 3.76
C TRP A 148 20.40 3.38 5.27
N ALA A 149 19.51 3.99 6.05
CA ALA A 149 19.44 3.78 7.48
C ALA A 149 19.24 2.30 7.85
N TYR A 150 18.37 1.61 7.10
CA TYR A 150 18.13 0.19 7.31
C TYR A 150 19.32 -0.68 6.93
N LEU A 151 19.96 -0.42 5.79
CA LEU A 151 21.14 -1.18 5.33
C LEU A 151 22.35 -1.01 6.25
N LEU A 152 22.46 0.14 6.92
CA LEU A 152 23.54 0.38 7.90
C LEU A 152 23.27 -0.26 9.27
N SER A 153 21.99 -0.53 9.59
CA SER A 153 21.58 -1.03 10.91
C SER A 153 21.44 -2.54 11.00
N THR A 154 21.24 -3.25 9.87
CA THR A 154 20.95 -4.69 9.86
C THR A 154 21.39 -5.35 8.55
N SER A 155 21.34 -6.69 8.50
CA SER A 155 21.58 -7.42 7.25
C SER A 155 20.47 -7.15 6.22
N LEU A 156 20.80 -7.21 4.94
CA LEU A 156 19.85 -6.98 3.84
C LEU A 156 18.60 -7.88 3.93
N ALA A 157 18.79 -9.15 4.30
CA ALA A 157 17.68 -10.10 4.43
C ALA A 157 16.75 -9.74 5.58
N ASN A 158 17.28 -9.33 6.74
CA ASN A 158 16.47 -8.89 7.87
C ASN A 158 15.75 -7.57 7.56
N ALA A 159 16.45 -6.62 6.93
CA ALA A 159 15.85 -5.36 6.49
C ALA A 159 14.65 -5.59 5.57
N PHE A 160 14.77 -6.51 4.63
CA PHE A 160 13.68 -6.85 3.69
C PHE A 160 12.48 -7.48 4.41
N ASN A 161 12.71 -8.46 5.27
CA ASN A 161 11.64 -9.12 6.03
C ASN A 161 10.93 -8.16 7.00
N ASP A 162 11.67 -7.31 7.68
CA ASP A 162 11.12 -6.30 8.59
C ASP A 162 10.29 -5.26 7.81
N ALA A 163 10.79 -4.79 6.67
CA ALA A 163 10.07 -3.84 5.81
C ALA A 163 8.74 -4.42 5.32
N ILE A 164 8.70 -5.68 4.86
CA ILE A 164 7.47 -6.37 4.48
C ILE A 164 6.51 -6.46 5.66
N GLY A 165 7.00 -6.91 6.82
CA GLY A 165 6.18 -7.08 8.02
C GLY A 165 5.56 -5.77 8.50
N ILE A 166 6.37 -4.72 8.63
CA ILE A 166 5.92 -3.38 9.06
C ILE A 166 4.92 -2.80 8.05
N THR A 167 5.23 -2.89 6.76
CA THR A 167 4.35 -2.38 5.69
C THR A 167 3.01 -3.10 5.71
N ALA A 168 2.99 -4.43 5.82
CA ALA A 168 1.76 -5.20 5.88
C ALA A 168 0.88 -4.83 7.10
N LEU A 169 1.50 -4.60 8.27
CA LEU A 169 0.78 -4.15 9.47
C LEU A 169 0.16 -2.75 9.28
N LEU A 170 0.91 -1.82 8.67
CA LEU A 170 0.40 -0.48 8.38
C LEU A 170 -0.74 -0.52 7.37
N TYR A 171 -0.64 -1.32 6.31
CA TYR A 171 -1.73 -1.50 5.35
C TYR A 171 -2.95 -2.18 5.97
N ALA A 172 -2.77 -3.16 6.85
CA ALA A 172 -3.88 -3.75 7.58
C ALA A 172 -4.66 -2.69 8.38
N ALA A 173 -3.95 -1.86 9.15
CA ALA A 173 -4.55 -0.77 9.90
C ALA A 173 -5.24 0.25 8.97
N PHE A 174 -4.61 0.62 7.88
CA PHE A 174 -5.17 1.55 6.87
C PHE A 174 -6.45 0.99 6.25
N TYR A 175 -6.49 -0.28 5.85
CA TYR A 175 -7.69 -0.88 5.26
C TYR A 175 -8.81 -1.07 6.27
N ILE A 176 -8.50 -1.38 7.55
CA ILE A 176 -9.50 -1.41 8.62
C ILE A 176 -10.14 -0.02 8.79
N LEU A 177 -9.32 1.03 8.90
CA LEU A 177 -9.83 2.40 9.03
C LEU A 177 -10.67 2.82 7.82
N THR A 178 -10.23 2.46 6.61
CA THR A 178 -10.98 2.74 5.37
C THR A 178 -12.32 2.02 5.35
N ALA A 179 -12.36 0.75 5.74
CA ALA A 179 -13.60 -0.01 5.83
C ALA A 179 -14.58 0.58 6.85
N LEU A 180 -14.09 0.95 8.04
CA LEU A 180 -14.90 1.61 9.06
C LEU A 180 -15.39 3.00 8.61
N ALA A 181 -14.54 3.76 7.93
CA ALA A 181 -14.92 5.06 7.36
C ALA A 181 -16.01 4.89 6.28
N ALA A 182 -15.92 3.87 5.42
CA ALA A 182 -16.95 3.57 4.44
C ALA A 182 -18.30 3.23 5.10
N ILE A 183 -18.30 2.38 6.14
CA ILE A 183 -19.51 2.04 6.90
C ILE A 183 -20.15 3.30 7.53
N THR A 184 -19.34 4.15 8.14
CA THR A 184 -19.87 5.37 8.78
C THR A 184 -20.38 6.38 7.77
N TYR A 185 -19.73 6.50 6.60
CA TYR A 185 -20.14 7.39 5.52
C TYR A 185 -21.47 6.95 4.89
N TYR A 186 -21.60 5.65 4.60
CA TYR A 186 -22.78 5.09 3.94
C TYR A 186 -23.83 4.55 4.91
N TRP A 187 -23.75 4.86 6.21
CA TRP A 187 -24.60 4.30 7.26
C TRP A 187 -26.09 4.30 6.91
N ARG A 188 -26.62 5.42 6.39
CA ARG A 188 -28.02 5.54 6.02
C ARG A 188 -28.40 4.69 4.79
N ARG A 189 -27.45 4.45 3.89
CA ARG A 189 -27.66 3.70 2.66
C ARG A 189 -27.57 2.19 2.88
N ILE A 190 -26.87 1.74 3.91
CA ILE A 190 -26.77 0.31 4.24
C ILE A 190 -28.14 -0.33 4.43
N PHE A 191 -29.10 0.41 4.95
CA PHE A 191 -30.45 -0.08 5.24
C PHE A 191 -31.45 0.16 4.10
N SER A 192 -31.03 0.63 2.93
CA SER A 192 -31.94 0.93 1.83
C SER A 192 -32.39 -0.31 1.06
N ASN A 193 -31.49 -1.28 0.87
CA ASN A 193 -31.79 -2.57 0.24
C ASN A 193 -30.75 -3.63 0.64
N VAL A 194 -31.06 -4.91 0.38
CA VAL A 194 -30.21 -6.05 0.76
C VAL A 194 -28.83 -5.99 0.10
N MET A 195 -28.75 -5.57 -1.17
CA MET A 195 -27.49 -5.48 -1.90
C MET A 195 -26.56 -4.40 -1.28
N ASP A 196 -27.11 -3.24 -0.92
CA ASP A 196 -26.38 -2.19 -0.24
C ASP A 196 -25.97 -2.62 1.18
N ALA A 197 -26.83 -3.34 1.90
CA ALA A 197 -26.47 -3.90 3.20
C ALA A 197 -25.27 -4.85 3.12
N VAL A 198 -25.22 -5.71 2.10
CA VAL A 198 -24.09 -6.63 1.89
C VAL A 198 -22.83 -5.86 1.47
N ASN A 199 -22.92 -5.02 0.45
CA ASN A 199 -21.75 -4.37 -0.16
C ASN A 199 -21.15 -3.25 0.71
N LEU A 200 -21.98 -2.49 1.42
CA LEU A 200 -21.56 -1.33 2.21
C LEU A 200 -21.48 -1.61 3.72
N GLY A 201 -22.09 -2.71 4.17
CA GLY A 201 -22.12 -3.11 5.57
C GLY A 201 -21.34 -4.39 5.85
N VAL A 202 -21.88 -5.53 5.41
CA VAL A 202 -21.37 -6.86 5.78
C VAL A 202 -19.95 -7.09 5.25
N LEU A 203 -19.69 -6.82 3.98
CA LEU A 203 -18.37 -7.06 3.38
C LEU A 203 -17.28 -6.17 4.01
N PRO A 204 -17.44 -4.84 4.16
CA PRO A 204 -16.45 -4.01 4.83
C PRO A 204 -16.25 -4.39 6.29
N LEU A 205 -17.32 -4.74 7.03
CA LEU A 205 -17.21 -5.17 8.42
C LEU A 205 -16.48 -6.51 8.55
N GLY A 206 -16.80 -7.46 7.70
CA GLY A 206 -16.13 -8.75 7.63
C GLY A 206 -14.64 -8.61 7.28
N ALA A 207 -14.31 -7.75 6.31
CA ALA A 207 -12.94 -7.43 5.96
C ALA A 207 -12.18 -6.76 7.13
N ALA A 208 -12.79 -5.77 7.79
CA ALA A 208 -12.20 -5.11 8.96
C ALA A 208 -11.98 -6.09 10.12
N GLY A 209 -12.94 -6.98 10.39
CA GLY A 209 -12.84 -8.01 11.42
C GLY A 209 -11.73 -9.03 11.12
N PHE A 210 -11.66 -9.52 9.89
CA PHE A 210 -10.63 -10.45 9.44
C PHE A 210 -9.22 -9.82 9.49
N LEU A 211 -9.07 -8.60 8.97
CA LEU A 211 -7.80 -7.87 9.03
C LEU A 211 -7.42 -7.52 10.48
N GLY A 212 -8.38 -7.19 11.33
CA GLY A 212 -8.18 -6.96 12.76
C GLY A 212 -7.66 -8.21 13.47
N TRP A 213 -8.23 -9.37 13.16
CA TRP A 213 -7.75 -10.64 13.68
C TRP A 213 -6.30 -10.93 13.24
N ILE A 214 -6.00 -10.74 11.94
CA ILE A 214 -4.62 -10.88 11.42
C ILE A 214 -3.68 -9.90 12.12
N LEU A 215 -4.06 -8.63 12.26
CA LEU A 215 -3.27 -7.60 12.92
C LEU A 215 -2.89 -7.99 14.35
N VAL A 216 -3.88 -8.40 15.15
CA VAL A 216 -3.65 -8.84 16.55
C VAL A 216 -2.72 -10.05 16.60
N LYS A 217 -2.97 -11.06 15.77
CA LYS A 217 -2.12 -12.26 15.73
C LYS A 217 -0.70 -11.96 15.25
N SER A 218 -0.54 -11.03 14.34
CA SER A 218 0.78 -10.65 13.83
C SER A 218 1.57 -9.81 14.84
N LEU A 219 0.90 -8.93 15.58
CA LEU A 219 1.53 -8.18 16.66
C LEU A 219 1.99 -9.09 17.82
N GLN A 220 1.25 -10.18 18.10
CA GLN A 220 1.66 -11.16 19.11
C GLN A 220 2.94 -11.93 18.72
N SER A 221 3.22 -12.06 17.41
CA SER A 221 4.38 -12.76 16.87
C SER A 221 5.49 -11.82 16.35
N ALA A 222 5.26 -10.50 16.43
CA ALA A 222 6.20 -9.50 15.94
C ALA A 222 7.44 -9.40 16.84
N SER A 223 8.60 -9.14 16.22
CA SER A 223 9.83 -8.84 16.96
C SER A 223 9.73 -7.49 17.68
N VAL A 224 10.50 -7.35 18.75
CA VAL A 224 10.58 -6.08 19.50
C VAL A 224 10.99 -4.92 18.58
N SER A 225 11.91 -5.17 17.65
CA SER A 225 12.35 -4.19 16.64
C SER A 225 11.20 -3.74 15.73
N GLN A 226 10.38 -4.68 15.23
CA GLN A 226 9.22 -4.35 14.40
C GLN A 226 8.18 -3.53 15.17
N ILE A 227 7.93 -3.86 16.43
CA ILE A 227 6.99 -3.11 17.28
C ILE A 227 7.49 -1.67 17.49
N TRP A 228 8.76 -1.48 17.85
CA TRP A 228 9.31 -0.14 18.02
C TRP A 228 9.32 0.68 16.74
N SER A 229 9.63 0.06 15.60
CA SER A 229 9.57 0.72 14.29
C SER A 229 8.13 1.15 13.95
N LEU A 230 7.13 0.30 14.20
CA LEU A 230 5.73 0.62 14.01
C LEU A 230 5.29 1.78 14.91
N VAL A 231 5.63 1.72 16.20
CA VAL A 231 5.34 2.79 17.16
C VAL A 231 5.98 4.11 16.74
N ALA A 232 7.23 4.08 16.31
CA ALA A 232 7.94 5.28 15.84
C ALA A 232 7.27 5.90 14.61
N ILE A 233 6.88 5.09 13.62
CA ILE A 233 6.18 5.58 12.42
C ILE A 233 4.83 6.22 12.79
N ILE A 234 4.04 5.56 13.65
CA ILE A 234 2.75 6.09 14.11
C ILE A 234 2.96 7.38 14.92
N ALA A 235 3.95 7.41 15.82
CA ALA A 235 4.25 8.60 16.63
C ALA A 235 4.66 9.80 15.76
N VAL A 236 5.49 9.57 14.74
CA VAL A 236 5.86 10.62 13.76
C VAL A 236 4.62 11.09 13.00
N GLY A 237 3.76 10.19 12.55
CA GLY A 237 2.50 10.53 11.86
C GLY A 237 1.57 11.38 12.74
N VAL A 238 1.39 10.99 14.00
CA VAL A 238 0.58 11.75 14.97
C VAL A 238 1.20 13.12 15.26
N LEU A 239 2.51 13.18 15.43
CA LEU A 239 3.24 14.44 15.64
C LEU A 239 3.05 15.39 14.46
N LEU A 240 3.22 14.90 13.23
CA LEU A 240 2.99 15.69 12.02
C LEU A 240 1.54 16.18 11.92
N MET A 241 0.57 15.33 12.28
CA MET A 241 -0.84 15.71 12.31
C MET A 241 -1.11 16.81 13.36
N LEU A 242 -0.52 16.72 14.55
CA LEU A 242 -0.66 17.72 15.59
C LEU A 242 -0.01 19.05 15.18
N ILE A 243 1.19 19.00 14.59
CA ILE A 243 1.87 20.19 14.05
C ILE A 243 0.99 20.84 12.96
N ALA A 244 0.47 20.06 12.03
CA ALA A 244 -0.41 20.54 10.99
C ALA A 244 -1.66 21.23 11.59
N ARG A 245 -2.28 20.62 12.59
CA ARG A 245 -3.47 21.17 13.27
C ARG A 245 -3.18 22.51 13.95
N VAL A 246 -2.05 22.64 14.64
CA VAL A 246 -1.71 23.83 15.44
C VAL A 246 -1.14 24.96 14.57
N VAL A 247 -0.20 24.61 13.66
CA VAL A 247 0.57 25.60 12.86
C VAL A 247 -0.15 25.99 11.59
N LEU A 248 -0.62 25.00 10.82
CA LEU A 248 -1.21 25.23 9.50
C LEU A 248 -2.72 25.52 9.56
N ARG A 249 -3.38 25.15 10.67
CA ARG A 249 -4.84 25.34 10.89
C ARG A 249 -5.68 25.01 9.66
N PRO A 250 -5.53 23.81 9.07
CA PRO A 250 -6.19 23.48 7.82
C PRO A 250 -7.71 23.45 8.01
N GLN A 251 -8.41 23.93 7.00
CA GLN A 251 -9.89 23.91 6.96
C GLN A 251 -10.47 22.50 7.12
N PHE A 252 -9.70 21.47 6.78
CA PHE A 252 -10.07 20.06 6.94
C PHE A 252 -10.59 19.71 8.33
N PHE A 253 -10.01 20.27 9.41
CA PHE A 253 -10.47 20.01 10.77
C PHE A 253 -11.73 20.82 11.17
N HIS A 254 -12.17 21.74 10.31
CA HIS A 254 -13.34 22.62 10.52
C HIS A 254 -14.47 22.34 9.53
N LEU A 255 -14.31 21.37 8.62
CA LEU A 255 -15.37 20.95 7.72
C LEU A 255 -16.54 20.40 8.55
N ARG A 256 -17.49 21.30 8.81
CA ARG A 256 -18.85 20.91 9.21
C ARG A 256 -19.38 20.02 8.10
N ARG A 257 -20.00 18.87 8.41
CA ARG A 257 -20.73 18.05 7.45
C ARG A 257 -21.62 18.98 6.63
N GLU A 258 -21.18 19.34 5.44
CA GLU A 258 -22.12 19.82 4.45
C GLU A 258 -23.01 18.60 4.19
N THR A 259 -24.27 18.75 4.55
CA THR A 259 -25.34 17.81 4.18
C THR A 259 -25.46 17.91 2.68
N GLU A 260 -24.56 17.26 1.96
CA GLU A 260 -24.71 17.05 0.52
C GLU A 260 -26.03 16.30 0.36
N GLY A 261 -26.93 16.94 -0.38
CA GLY A 261 -28.19 16.36 -0.78
C GLY A 261 -27.97 15.03 -1.48
N PRO A 262 -29.01 14.21 -1.62
CA PRO A 262 -28.88 12.84 -2.10
C PRO A 262 -28.14 12.83 -3.43
N ILE A 263 -27.04 12.07 -3.46
CA ILE A 263 -26.30 11.76 -4.68
C ILE A 263 -27.28 11.06 -5.63
N ARG A 264 -27.78 11.80 -6.63
CA ARG A 264 -28.63 11.26 -7.72
C ARG A 264 -27.76 10.46 -8.69
#